data_80444fa6a54c27722544851aaeede622
#
_entry.id   80444fa6a54c27722544851aaeede622
#
_cell.length_a   1.000
_cell.length_b   1.000
_cell.length_c   1.000
_cell.angle_alpha   90.00
_cell.angle_beta   90.00
_cell.angle_gamma   90.00
#
_symmetry.space_group_name_H-M   'P 1'
#
loop_
_entity.id
_entity.type
_entity.pdbx_description
1 polymer ?
#
loop_
_entity_poly.entity_id
_entity_poly.type
_entity_poly.pdbx_seq_one_letter_code
_entity_poly.pdbx_strand_id
1 'polypeptide(L)'
;FDIMKPLMQQLANAGQKVITASVMHHPWAGQTEDPFDSMVFRMKKIDGSWVYDYTVFDRWVEFMMSLGIDRQINCYTLVPWALKFDYYDQATNRIRFVEAKPGEAAYEDYWFSFLKDFAGHLRQKGWFEKTTIAMDERGKSMMQKAFDLIFRADAGYKVSGAGDYYPEIEPKMYDLCLAYGHTLPDSVREERRRSGKLSTVYTCCIEAYPNTFTFSEPGEASWLMWHAVAGGYDGYLRWAYNSWTKDPLHDSRFRSWAAGDCYLVYPG
;
A
#
# COMPACT_ATOMS: atom_id res chain seq x y z
N PHE A 1 -14.48 14.80 3.61
CA PHE A 1 -13.24 14.74 4.43
C PHE A 1 -13.43 15.25 5.87
N ASP A 2 -14.46 16.02 6.17
CA ASP A 2 -14.65 16.61 7.51
C ASP A 2 -14.72 15.55 8.62
N ILE A 3 -15.42 14.45 8.39
CA ILE A 3 -15.52 13.31 9.33
C ILE A 3 -14.17 12.62 9.53
N MET A 4 -13.35 12.53 8.48
CA MET A 4 -12.05 11.85 8.52
C MET A 4 -10.94 12.73 9.12
N LYS A 5 -11.10 14.06 9.05
CA LYS A 5 -10.06 15.00 9.43
C LYS A 5 -9.53 14.82 10.86
N PRO A 6 -10.35 14.65 11.89
CA PRO A 6 -9.85 14.45 13.25
C PRO A 6 -8.94 13.22 13.39
N LEU A 7 -9.33 12.09 12.77
CA LEU A 7 -8.56 10.85 12.83
C LEU A 7 -7.24 10.98 12.05
N MET A 8 -7.29 11.53 10.83
CA MET A 8 -6.07 11.70 10.02
C MET A 8 -5.15 12.76 10.62
N GLN A 9 -5.68 13.80 11.28
CA GLN A 9 -4.88 14.76 12.03
C GLN A 9 -4.19 14.11 13.23
N GLN A 10 -4.85 13.21 13.94
CA GLN A 10 -4.23 12.44 15.03
C GLN A 10 -3.08 11.59 14.50
N LEU A 11 -3.26 10.93 13.37
CA LEU A 11 -2.22 10.14 12.69
C LEU A 11 -1.04 11.04 12.28
N ALA A 12 -1.30 12.21 11.71
CA ALA A 12 -0.28 13.20 11.36
C ALA A 12 0.51 13.69 12.58
N ASN A 13 -0.19 13.97 13.69
CA ASN A 13 0.42 14.40 14.95
C ASN A 13 1.30 13.29 15.57
N ALA A 14 0.97 12.03 15.34
CA ALA A 14 1.80 10.88 15.74
C ALA A 14 3.05 10.71 14.84
N GLY A 15 3.21 11.53 13.81
CA GLY A 15 4.41 11.54 12.96
C GLY A 15 4.30 10.75 11.67
N GLN A 16 3.11 10.33 11.26
CA GLN A 16 2.90 9.67 9.96
C GLN A 16 3.44 10.51 8.81
N LYS A 17 4.13 9.88 7.87
CA LYS A 17 4.75 10.52 6.71
C LYS A 17 4.30 9.97 5.37
N VAL A 18 3.63 8.82 5.36
CA VAL A 18 3.27 8.06 4.17
C VAL A 18 1.76 8.08 3.96
N ILE A 19 1.33 8.45 2.76
CA ILE A 19 -0.07 8.37 2.32
C ILE A 19 -0.29 6.99 1.72
N THR A 20 -1.31 6.27 2.18
CA THR A 20 -1.78 5.05 1.51
C THR A 20 -2.93 5.40 0.57
N ALA A 21 -2.83 5.00 -0.69
CA ALA A 21 -3.87 5.20 -1.69
C ALA A 21 -4.18 3.88 -2.42
N SER A 22 -5.46 3.56 -2.63
CA SER A 22 -5.86 2.41 -3.43
C SER A 22 -6.02 2.81 -4.90
N VAL A 23 -5.25 2.19 -5.79
CA VAL A 23 -5.33 2.45 -7.23
C VAL A 23 -6.03 1.32 -7.99
N MET A 24 -6.71 0.44 -7.28
CA MET A 24 -7.52 -0.64 -7.83
C MET A 24 -8.66 -1.00 -6.87
N HIS A 25 -9.68 -1.67 -7.39
CA HIS A 25 -10.81 -2.18 -6.63
C HIS A 25 -10.39 -3.34 -5.71
N HIS A 26 -10.76 -3.28 -4.44
CA HIS A 26 -10.51 -4.29 -3.42
C HIS A 26 -9.03 -4.75 -3.32
N PRO A 27 -8.07 -3.83 -3.11
CA PRO A 27 -6.66 -4.20 -3.08
C PRO A 27 -6.33 -5.24 -2.00
N TRP A 28 -7.09 -5.27 -0.90
CA TRP A 28 -6.93 -6.20 0.21
C TRP A 28 -7.92 -7.38 0.21
N ALA A 29 -8.76 -7.53 -0.83
CA ALA A 29 -9.56 -8.71 -1.14
C ALA A 29 -10.23 -9.40 0.07
N GLY A 30 -11.00 -8.65 0.86
CA GLY A 30 -11.76 -9.19 1.99
C GLY A 30 -10.97 -9.31 3.30
N GLN A 31 -9.82 -8.65 3.42
CA GLN A 31 -9.11 -8.45 4.68
C GLN A 31 -9.66 -7.28 5.50
N THR A 32 -10.63 -6.55 4.97
CA THR A 32 -11.33 -5.43 5.62
C THR A 32 -12.84 -5.67 5.61
N GLU A 33 -13.57 -5.10 6.59
CA GLU A 33 -15.05 -5.21 6.64
C GLU A 33 -15.67 -4.54 5.43
N ASP A 34 -15.28 -3.30 5.14
CA ASP A 34 -15.70 -2.58 3.97
C ASP A 34 -14.67 -2.75 2.85
N PRO A 35 -15.12 -3.08 1.63
CA PRO A 35 -14.24 -3.10 0.48
C PRO A 35 -13.82 -1.67 0.13
N PHE A 36 -12.56 -1.51 -0.26
CA PHE A 36 -12.06 -0.25 -0.80
C PHE A 36 -12.25 -0.23 -2.31
N ASP A 37 -12.89 0.82 -2.81
CA ASP A 37 -12.93 1.07 -4.24
C ASP A 37 -11.63 1.72 -4.72
N SER A 38 -11.38 1.62 -6.02
CA SER A 38 -10.28 2.34 -6.65
C SER A 38 -10.47 3.84 -6.54
N MET A 39 -9.44 4.56 -6.13
CA MET A 39 -9.40 6.02 -6.19
C MET A 39 -9.16 6.54 -7.61
N VAL A 40 -8.93 5.64 -8.57
CA VAL A 40 -8.77 5.94 -9.99
C VAL A 40 -9.86 5.24 -10.77
N PHE A 41 -10.73 6.00 -11.42
CA PHE A 41 -11.71 5.43 -12.33
C PHE A 41 -11.04 5.06 -13.65
N ARG A 42 -11.38 3.87 -14.16
CA ARG A 42 -10.85 3.34 -15.43
C ARG A 42 -11.98 3.07 -16.41
N MET A 43 -11.85 3.58 -17.62
CA MET A 43 -12.80 3.33 -18.69
C MET A 43 -12.08 2.81 -19.94
N LYS A 44 -12.57 1.72 -20.50
CA LYS A 44 -12.20 1.25 -21.83
C LYS A 44 -13.22 1.77 -22.84
N LYS A 45 -12.77 2.59 -23.80
CA LYS A 45 -13.62 3.16 -24.84
C LYS A 45 -14.02 2.13 -25.88
N ILE A 46 -14.99 2.49 -26.73
CA ILE A 46 -15.44 1.66 -27.86
C ILE A 46 -14.29 1.33 -28.82
N ASP A 47 -13.35 2.25 -29.02
CA ASP A 47 -12.16 2.06 -29.86
C ASP A 47 -11.05 1.24 -29.19
N GLY A 48 -11.28 0.76 -27.96
CA GLY A 48 -10.33 -0.03 -27.18
C GLY A 48 -9.31 0.78 -26.39
N SER A 49 -9.25 2.10 -26.54
CA SER A 49 -8.36 2.97 -25.76
C SER A 49 -8.82 3.12 -24.30
N TRP A 50 -7.87 3.39 -23.42
CA TRP A 50 -8.12 3.62 -21.99
C TRP A 50 -8.23 5.11 -21.66
N VAL A 51 -9.09 5.41 -20.69
CA VAL A 51 -9.20 6.74 -20.05
C VAL A 51 -9.20 6.56 -18.54
N TYR A 52 -8.52 7.46 -17.86
CA TYR A 52 -8.37 7.46 -16.41
C TYR A 52 -8.87 8.78 -15.82
N ASP A 53 -9.61 8.70 -14.71
CA ASP A 53 -9.98 9.87 -13.91
C ASP A 53 -9.34 9.73 -12.53
N TYR A 54 -8.50 10.70 -12.20
CA TYR A 54 -7.74 10.77 -10.95
C TYR A 54 -8.37 11.67 -9.90
N THR A 55 -9.60 12.17 -10.11
CA THR A 55 -10.23 13.18 -9.24
C THR A 55 -10.26 12.75 -7.77
N VAL A 56 -10.62 11.49 -7.49
CA VAL A 56 -10.69 10.97 -6.10
C VAL A 56 -9.29 10.80 -5.53
N PHE A 57 -8.37 10.26 -6.31
CA PHE A 57 -6.97 10.10 -5.94
C PHE A 57 -6.33 11.45 -5.58
N ASP A 58 -6.49 12.44 -6.43
CA ASP A 58 -5.95 13.79 -6.22
C ASP A 58 -6.48 14.43 -4.94
N ARG A 59 -7.80 14.39 -4.75
CA ARG A 59 -8.43 14.94 -3.56
C ARG A 59 -7.98 14.26 -2.27
N TRP A 60 -7.76 12.94 -2.32
CA TRP A 60 -7.24 12.20 -1.18
C TRP A 60 -5.81 12.60 -0.86
N VAL A 61 -4.94 12.63 -1.85
CA VAL A 61 -3.52 13.01 -1.67
C VAL A 61 -3.41 14.44 -1.16
N GLU A 62 -4.12 15.39 -1.77
CA GLU A 62 -4.16 16.79 -1.35
C GLU A 62 -4.67 16.97 0.08
N PHE A 63 -5.71 16.21 0.45
CA PHE A 63 -6.23 16.21 1.81
C PHE A 63 -5.17 15.74 2.81
N MET A 64 -4.53 14.61 2.57
CA MET A 64 -3.49 14.07 3.47
C MET A 64 -2.28 15.01 3.56
N MET A 65 -1.85 15.58 2.44
CA MET A 65 -0.77 16.57 2.42
C MET A 65 -1.13 17.83 3.22
N SER A 66 -2.39 18.28 3.18
CA SER A 66 -2.86 19.44 3.95
C SER A 66 -2.76 19.22 5.48
N LEU A 67 -2.69 17.97 5.92
CA LEU A 67 -2.50 17.59 7.32
C LEU A 67 -1.02 17.39 7.72
N GLY A 68 -0.08 17.53 6.76
CA GLY A 68 1.36 17.35 6.97
C GLY A 68 1.86 15.91 6.75
N ILE A 69 1.05 15.04 6.11
CA ILE A 69 1.45 13.70 5.66
C ILE A 69 1.80 13.81 4.17
N ASP A 70 3.07 14.05 3.83
CA ASP A 70 3.45 14.53 2.50
C ASP A 70 4.75 13.95 1.93
N ARG A 71 5.40 12.99 2.63
CA ARG A 71 6.72 12.52 2.23
C ARG A 71 6.69 11.43 1.17
N GLN A 72 5.72 10.54 1.25
CA GLN A 72 5.61 9.40 0.35
C GLN A 72 4.14 9.08 0.08
N ILE A 73 3.85 8.60 -1.14
CA ILE A 73 2.53 8.12 -1.55
C ILE A 73 2.69 6.66 -1.96
N ASN A 74 2.11 5.74 -1.19
CA ASN A 74 2.11 4.31 -1.49
C ASN A 74 0.81 3.94 -2.21
N CYS A 75 0.92 3.60 -3.50
CA CYS A 75 -0.22 3.26 -4.35
C CYS A 75 -0.42 1.74 -4.40
N TYR A 76 -1.41 1.23 -3.69
CA TYR A 76 -1.77 -0.18 -3.64
C TYR A 76 -2.80 -0.53 -4.72
N THR A 77 -2.67 -1.59 -5.48
CA THR A 77 -1.54 -2.47 -5.66
C THR A 77 -1.66 -3.16 -7.02
N LEU A 78 -0.55 -3.49 -7.66
CA LEU A 78 -0.57 -4.24 -8.92
C LEU A 78 -0.78 -5.75 -8.71
N VAL A 79 -0.45 -6.27 -7.52
CA VAL A 79 -0.53 -7.70 -7.20
C VAL A 79 -1.41 -7.93 -5.97
N PRO A 80 -2.74 -7.67 -6.07
CA PRO A 80 -3.67 -7.90 -4.98
C PRO A 80 -3.83 -9.40 -4.67
N TRP A 81 -4.45 -9.72 -3.54
CA TRP A 81 -4.76 -11.11 -3.18
C TRP A 81 -5.72 -11.77 -4.17
N ALA A 82 -6.77 -11.07 -4.58
CA ALA A 82 -7.60 -11.46 -5.71
C ALA A 82 -7.11 -10.74 -6.97
N LEU A 83 -6.55 -11.48 -7.93
CA LEU A 83 -6.03 -10.93 -9.19
C LEU A 83 -7.18 -10.61 -10.15
N LYS A 84 -8.06 -9.68 -9.73
CA LYS A 84 -9.29 -9.29 -10.40
C LYS A 84 -9.40 -7.77 -10.40
N PHE A 85 -9.48 -7.17 -11.59
CA PHE A 85 -9.35 -5.75 -11.85
C PHE A 85 -10.57 -5.22 -12.58
N ASP A 86 -11.22 -4.21 -12.02
CA ASP A 86 -12.43 -3.62 -12.58
C ASP A 86 -12.14 -2.51 -13.59
N TYR A 87 -13.06 -2.31 -14.50
CA TYR A 87 -13.11 -1.16 -15.40
C TYR A 87 -14.54 -0.96 -15.92
N TYR A 88 -14.86 0.27 -16.28
CA TYR A 88 -16.08 0.57 -17.01
C TYR A 88 -15.86 0.33 -18.49
N ASP A 89 -16.64 -0.55 -19.08
CA ASP A 89 -16.64 -0.83 -20.51
C ASP A 89 -17.70 0.03 -21.23
N GLN A 90 -17.24 1.02 -21.97
CA GLN A 90 -18.13 1.93 -22.71
C GLN A 90 -18.96 1.21 -23.77
N ALA A 91 -18.41 0.17 -24.41
CA ALA A 91 -19.11 -0.57 -25.47
C ALA A 91 -20.34 -1.32 -24.93
N THR A 92 -20.28 -1.83 -23.71
CA THR A 92 -21.37 -2.58 -23.08
C THR A 92 -22.14 -1.79 -22.03
N ASN A 93 -21.65 -0.58 -21.70
CA ASN A 93 -22.20 0.28 -20.64
C ASN A 93 -22.28 -0.43 -19.28
N ARG A 94 -21.22 -1.18 -18.91
CA ARG A 94 -21.18 -2.01 -17.68
C ARG A 94 -19.78 -2.01 -17.07
N ILE A 95 -19.73 -2.26 -15.76
CA ILE A 95 -18.50 -2.64 -15.09
C ILE A 95 -18.13 -4.06 -15.53
N ARG A 96 -16.88 -4.23 -15.93
CA ARG A 96 -16.25 -5.50 -16.32
C ARG A 96 -15.05 -5.76 -15.44
N PHE A 97 -14.58 -6.98 -15.48
CA PHE A 97 -13.39 -7.40 -14.75
C PHE A 97 -12.40 -8.11 -15.67
N VAL A 98 -11.13 -7.82 -15.45
CA VAL A 98 -10.01 -8.61 -15.95
C VAL A 98 -9.52 -9.50 -14.82
N GLU A 99 -9.48 -10.82 -15.04
CA GLU A 99 -8.87 -11.78 -14.14
C GLU A 99 -7.59 -12.30 -14.80
N ALA A 100 -6.43 -11.87 -14.30
CA ALA A 100 -5.15 -12.18 -14.92
C ALA A 100 -3.99 -12.04 -13.94
N LYS A 101 -2.92 -12.81 -14.18
CA LYS A 101 -1.69 -12.81 -13.37
C LYS A 101 -0.60 -11.97 -14.01
N PRO A 102 0.36 -11.43 -13.21
CA PRO A 102 1.55 -10.79 -13.75
C PRO A 102 2.25 -11.66 -14.80
N GLY A 103 2.51 -11.08 -15.99
CA GLY A 103 3.10 -11.74 -17.15
C GLY A 103 2.09 -12.33 -18.14
N GLU A 104 0.79 -12.27 -17.88
CA GLU A 104 -0.25 -12.59 -18.86
C GLU A 104 -0.62 -11.35 -19.69
N ALA A 105 -0.94 -11.53 -20.97
CA ALA A 105 -1.24 -10.43 -21.89
C ALA A 105 -2.37 -9.52 -21.40
N ALA A 106 -3.44 -10.09 -20.82
CA ALA A 106 -4.56 -9.33 -20.30
C ALA A 106 -4.18 -8.48 -19.07
N TYR A 107 -3.25 -8.97 -18.23
CA TYR A 107 -2.69 -8.20 -17.12
C TYR A 107 -1.86 -7.03 -17.65
N GLU A 108 -1.03 -7.27 -18.67
CA GLU A 108 -0.20 -6.22 -19.27
C GLU A 108 -1.04 -5.15 -19.96
N ASP A 109 -2.08 -5.52 -20.72
CA ASP A 109 -2.99 -4.56 -21.38
C ASP A 109 -3.66 -3.64 -20.34
N TYR A 110 -4.10 -4.20 -19.22
CA TYR A 110 -4.76 -3.44 -18.16
C TYR A 110 -3.82 -2.47 -17.44
N TRP A 111 -2.61 -2.91 -17.09
CA TRP A 111 -1.71 -2.15 -16.21
C TRP A 111 -0.70 -1.27 -16.96
N PHE A 112 -0.22 -1.68 -18.14
CA PHE A 112 0.85 -0.95 -18.83
C PHE A 112 0.41 0.44 -19.26
N SER A 113 -0.77 0.54 -19.88
CA SER A 113 -1.36 1.82 -20.29
C SER A 113 -1.60 2.73 -19.07
N PHE A 114 -2.16 2.17 -18.00
CA PHE A 114 -2.36 2.89 -16.75
C PHE A 114 -1.06 3.45 -16.17
N LEU A 115 -0.03 2.63 -16.06
CA LEU A 115 1.24 3.05 -15.47
C LEU A 115 1.88 4.19 -16.27
N LYS A 116 1.80 4.16 -17.59
CA LYS A 116 2.30 5.25 -18.45
C LYS A 116 1.54 6.55 -18.24
N ASP A 117 0.22 6.49 -18.25
CA ASP A 117 -0.65 7.65 -18.05
C ASP A 117 -0.48 8.22 -16.63
N PHE A 118 -0.47 7.35 -15.63
CA PHE A 118 -0.30 7.71 -14.23
C PHE A 118 1.05 8.39 -13.96
N ALA A 119 2.14 7.93 -14.58
CA ALA A 119 3.44 8.61 -14.48
C ALA A 119 3.37 10.05 -15.00
N GLY A 120 2.69 10.27 -16.11
CA GLY A 120 2.44 11.60 -16.68
C GLY A 120 1.63 12.47 -15.72
N HIS A 121 0.52 11.96 -15.19
CA HIS A 121 -0.32 12.63 -14.22
C HIS A 121 0.46 13.01 -12.95
N LEU A 122 1.18 12.06 -12.37
CA LEU A 122 1.99 12.30 -11.16
C LEU A 122 3.07 13.37 -11.37
N ARG A 123 3.71 13.40 -12.56
CA ARG A 123 4.67 14.46 -12.89
C ARG A 123 4.00 15.83 -13.02
N GLN A 124 2.84 15.87 -13.64
CA GLN A 124 2.05 17.11 -13.77
C GLN A 124 1.66 17.67 -12.38
N LYS A 125 1.35 16.79 -11.43
CA LYS A 125 1.04 17.17 -10.03
C LYS A 125 2.30 17.43 -9.18
N GLY A 126 3.50 17.12 -9.66
CA GLY A 126 4.74 17.21 -8.89
C GLY A 126 4.89 16.13 -7.82
N TRP A 127 4.21 14.99 -7.99
CA TRP A 127 4.17 13.91 -7.00
C TRP A 127 4.97 12.67 -7.39
N PHE A 128 5.46 12.57 -8.62
CA PHE A 128 6.12 11.36 -9.14
C PHE A 128 7.28 10.89 -8.26
N GLU A 129 8.17 11.81 -7.85
CA GLU A 129 9.35 11.46 -7.07
C GLU A 129 9.05 10.98 -5.65
N LYS A 130 7.88 11.24 -5.13
CA LYS A 130 7.43 10.77 -3.82
C LYS A 130 6.43 9.61 -3.90
N THR A 131 6.07 9.15 -5.09
CA THR A 131 5.13 8.04 -5.28
C THR A 131 5.86 6.72 -5.45
N THR A 132 5.35 5.69 -4.79
CA THR A 132 5.75 4.30 -4.99
C THR A 132 4.55 3.48 -5.45
N ILE A 133 4.81 2.49 -6.30
CA ILE A 133 3.86 1.42 -6.54
C ILE A 133 4.07 0.40 -5.42
N ALA A 134 3.05 0.25 -4.58
CA ALA A 134 3.14 -0.53 -3.34
C ALA A 134 2.56 -1.93 -3.52
N MET A 135 3.19 -2.90 -2.89
CA MET A 135 2.76 -4.30 -2.92
C MET A 135 2.76 -4.89 -1.52
N ASP A 136 1.80 -5.77 -1.30
CA ASP A 136 1.68 -6.57 -0.10
C ASP A 136 2.59 -7.82 -0.17
N GLU A 137 2.52 -8.70 0.81
CA GLU A 137 3.28 -9.96 0.94
C GLU A 137 3.00 -10.93 -0.22
N ARG A 138 3.64 -10.73 -1.35
CA ARG A 138 3.40 -11.54 -2.54
C ARG A 138 4.62 -12.39 -2.90
N GLY A 139 4.38 -13.54 -3.50
CA GLY A 139 5.45 -14.46 -3.89
C GLY A 139 6.43 -13.83 -4.89
N LYS A 140 7.72 -14.11 -4.71
CA LYS A 140 8.84 -13.54 -5.48
C LYS A 140 8.62 -13.51 -7.00
N SER A 141 8.15 -14.61 -7.59
CA SER A 141 7.96 -14.70 -9.05
C SER A 141 6.91 -13.72 -9.58
N MET A 142 5.81 -13.51 -8.85
CA MET A 142 4.80 -12.50 -9.24
C MET A 142 5.35 -11.08 -9.08
N MET A 143 6.09 -10.83 -8.01
CA MET A 143 6.73 -9.54 -7.78
C MET A 143 7.72 -9.19 -8.88
N GLN A 144 8.57 -10.13 -9.31
CA GLN A 144 9.52 -9.91 -10.40
C GLN A 144 8.81 -9.49 -11.69
N LYS A 145 7.75 -10.21 -12.08
CA LYS A 145 6.98 -9.88 -13.30
C LYS A 145 6.28 -8.53 -13.21
N ALA A 146 5.73 -8.20 -12.04
CA ALA A 146 5.12 -6.89 -11.81
C ALA A 146 6.18 -5.76 -11.88
N PHE A 147 7.37 -5.94 -11.30
CA PHE A 147 8.46 -4.97 -11.39
C PHE A 147 8.91 -4.76 -12.83
N ASP A 148 9.06 -5.83 -13.60
CA ASP A 148 9.45 -5.72 -15.02
C ASP A 148 8.42 -4.91 -15.80
N LEU A 149 7.13 -5.07 -15.53
CA LEU A 149 6.08 -4.25 -16.14
C LEU A 149 6.16 -2.78 -15.72
N ILE A 150 6.32 -2.52 -14.41
CA ILE A 150 6.43 -1.16 -13.85
C ILE A 150 7.60 -0.41 -14.49
N PHE A 151 8.78 -1.02 -14.51
CA PHE A 151 9.98 -0.35 -15.04
C PHE A 151 10.02 -0.27 -16.58
N ARG A 152 9.30 -1.15 -17.29
CA ARG A 152 9.06 -0.99 -18.74
C ARG A 152 8.10 0.16 -19.02
N ALA A 153 7.12 0.39 -18.15
CA ALA A 153 6.20 1.52 -18.32
C ALA A 153 6.91 2.85 -18.07
N ASP A 154 7.70 2.93 -16.98
CA ASP A 154 8.55 4.08 -16.68
C ASP A 154 9.69 3.65 -15.72
N ALA A 155 10.93 3.79 -16.17
CA ALA A 155 12.11 3.38 -15.40
C ALA A 155 12.35 4.22 -14.14
N GLY A 156 11.71 5.38 -14.01
CA GLY A 156 11.79 6.27 -12.86
C GLY A 156 10.86 5.90 -11.72
N TYR A 157 9.96 4.94 -11.89
CA TYR A 157 9.09 4.50 -10.81
C TYR A 157 9.89 3.96 -9.62
N LYS A 158 9.39 4.24 -8.44
CA LYS A 158 9.81 3.60 -7.19
C LYS A 158 8.81 2.50 -6.82
N VAL A 159 9.31 1.45 -6.19
CA VAL A 159 8.49 0.34 -5.72
C VAL A 159 8.67 0.19 -4.21
N SER A 160 7.59 -0.04 -3.50
CA SER A 160 7.58 -0.44 -2.09
C SER A 160 6.92 -1.80 -1.92
N GLY A 161 7.31 -2.54 -0.89
CA GLY A 161 6.69 -3.83 -0.61
C GLY A 161 6.95 -4.30 0.80
N ALA A 162 6.02 -5.12 1.30
CA ALA A 162 6.12 -5.79 2.59
C ALA A 162 6.44 -7.28 2.42
N GLY A 163 7.03 -7.90 3.43
CA GLY A 163 7.27 -9.34 3.48
C GLY A 163 8.72 -9.73 3.70
N ASP A 164 9.13 -10.80 3.01
CA ASP A 164 10.46 -11.38 3.15
C ASP A 164 11.53 -10.66 2.33
N TYR A 165 12.76 -10.82 2.77
CA TYR A 165 13.94 -10.42 2.00
C TYR A 165 14.26 -11.43 0.89
N TYR A 166 14.26 -10.93 -0.35
CA TYR A 166 14.69 -11.69 -1.52
C TYR A 166 15.84 -10.94 -2.23
N PRO A 167 17.07 -11.46 -2.24
CA PRO A 167 18.23 -10.78 -2.84
C PRO A 167 18.03 -10.39 -4.31
N GLU A 168 17.21 -11.13 -5.05
CA GLU A 168 17.01 -10.91 -6.49
C GLU A 168 16.07 -9.72 -6.80
N ILE A 169 15.21 -9.34 -5.86
CA ILE A 169 14.25 -8.24 -6.06
C ILE A 169 14.53 -7.04 -5.17
N GLU A 170 15.20 -7.24 -4.04
CA GLU A 170 15.56 -6.17 -3.11
C GLU A 170 16.22 -4.96 -3.79
N PRO A 171 17.19 -5.12 -4.70
CA PRO A 171 17.84 -3.97 -5.33
C PRO A 171 16.89 -3.06 -6.12
N LYS A 172 15.74 -3.57 -6.54
CA LYS A 172 14.70 -2.81 -7.24
C LYS A 172 13.72 -2.10 -6.29
N MET A 173 13.75 -2.42 -5.00
CA MET A 173 12.79 -1.88 -4.02
C MET A 173 13.34 -0.60 -3.38
N TYR A 174 12.61 0.48 -3.50
CA TYR A 174 12.91 1.74 -2.82
C TYR A 174 12.61 1.63 -1.31
N ASP A 175 11.42 1.14 -0.95
CA ASP A 175 11.00 0.92 0.43
C ASP A 175 10.73 -0.57 0.63
N LEU A 176 11.48 -1.19 1.53
CA LEU A 176 11.33 -2.60 1.92
C LEU A 176 10.88 -2.67 3.37
N CYS A 177 9.67 -3.16 3.59
CA CYS A 177 9.10 -3.37 4.91
C CYS A 177 9.21 -4.85 5.30
N LEU A 178 10.02 -5.16 6.31
CA LEU A 178 10.28 -6.53 6.76
C LEU A 178 9.32 -6.94 7.88
N ALA A 179 8.89 -8.19 7.88
CA ALA A 179 8.18 -8.77 9.00
C ALA A 179 9.08 -8.79 10.25
N TYR A 180 8.49 -8.54 11.41
CA TYR A 180 9.21 -8.59 12.68
C TYR A 180 9.92 -9.96 12.87
N GLY A 181 11.15 -9.94 13.32
CA GLY A 181 11.99 -11.13 13.42
C GLY A 181 12.80 -11.46 12.18
N HIS A 182 12.51 -10.85 11.04
CA HIS A 182 13.33 -10.94 9.83
C HIS A 182 14.38 -9.82 9.81
N THR A 183 15.53 -10.10 9.26
CA THR A 183 16.66 -9.14 9.23
C THR A 183 17.25 -9.07 7.83
N LEU A 184 17.80 -7.90 7.50
CA LEU A 184 18.68 -7.74 6.33
C LEU A 184 20.13 -8.06 6.72
N PRO A 185 20.91 -8.63 5.80
CA PRO A 185 22.37 -8.63 5.97
C PRO A 185 22.91 -7.22 6.17
N ASP A 186 23.89 -7.04 7.04
CA ASP A 186 24.42 -5.71 7.37
C ASP A 186 24.92 -4.94 6.14
N SER A 187 25.56 -5.63 5.20
CA SER A 187 26.01 -5.04 3.94
C SER A 187 24.87 -4.50 3.08
N VAL A 188 23.75 -5.20 3.05
CA VAL A 188 22.54 -4.78 2.31
C VAL A 188 21.92 -3.56 2.99
N ARG A 189 21.80 -3.58 4.31
CA ARG A 189 21.25 -2.46 5.09
C ARG A 189 22.07 -1.18 4.88
N GLU A 190 23.39 -1.31 4.93
CA GLU A 190 24.33 -0.21 4.71
C GLU A 190 24.24 0.34 3.28
N GLU A 191 24.12 -0.53 2.27
CA GLU A 191 23.96 -0.12 0.87
C GLU A 191 22.63 0.59 0.65
N ARG A 192 21.52 0.07 1.21
CA ARG A 192 20.22 0.73 1.14
C ARG A 192 20.26 2.13 1.73
N ARG A 193 20.87 2.29 2.91
CA ARG A 193 21.03 3.58 3.56
C ARG A 193 21.87 4.55 2.72
N ARG A 194 23.00 4.11 2.16
CA ARG A 194 23.84 4.94 1.28
C ARG A 194 23.13 5.38 0.00
N SER A 195 22.29 4.52 -0.55
CA SER A 195 21.52 4.83 -1.76
C SER A 195 20.19 5.57 -1.48
N GLY A 196 19.92 5.95 -0.23
CA GLY A 196 18.70 6.67 0.14
C GLY A 196 17.42 5.85 0.04
N LYS A 197 17.52 4.51 0.09
CA LYS A 197 16.39 3.59 0.16
C LYS A 197 15.91 3.45 1.59
N LEU A 198 14.63 3.17 1.76
CA LEU A 198 14.01 3.00 3.06
C LEU A 198 13.91 1.52 3.44
N SER A 199 14.17 1.24 4.72
CA SER A 199 13.97 -0.08 5.32
C SER A 199 13.10 0.08 6.55
N THR A 200 11.91 -0.51 6.53
CA THR A 200 10.93 -0.44 7.61
C THR A 200 10.63 -1.82 8.17
N VAL A 201 9.93 -1.90 9.29
CA VAL A 201 9.55 -3.16 9.92
C VAL A 201 8.06 -3.13 10.28
N TYR A 202 7.41 -4.27 10.24
CA TYR A 202 5.99 -4.38 10.60
C TYR A 202 5.71 -5.57 11.51
N THR A 203 4.58 -5.52 12.22
CA THR A 203 3.90 -6.66 12.83
C THR A 203 2.49 -6.78 12.26
N CYS A 204 1.95 -7.99 12.21
CA CYS A 204 0.60 -8.25 11.74
C CYS A 204 -0.13 -9.23 12.66
N CYS A 205 -1.07 -10.02 12.14
CA CYS A 205 -1.84 -10.99 12.91
C CYS A 205 -1.02 -12.22 13.35
N ILE A 206 0.18 -12.43 12.84
CA ILE A 206 0.99 -13.63 13.06
C ILE A 206 1.83 -13.52 14.33
N GLU A 207 2.41 -12.34 14.60
CA GLU A 207 3.27 -12.14 15.76
C GLU A 207 2.44 -12.09 17.03
N ALA A 208 2.56 -13.11 17.88
CA ALA A 208 1.87 -13.13 19.15
C ALA A 208 2.46 -12.10 20.15
N TYR A 209 3.75 -11.80 20.02
CA TYR A 209 4.51 -10.88 20.89
C TYR A 209 5.84 -10.46 20.20
N PRO A 210 6.21 -9.16 20.25
CA PRO A 210 5.38 -8.01 20.65
C PRO A 210 4.36 -7.62 19.58
N ASN A 211 3.21 -7.05 19.98
CA ASN A 211 2.18 -6.58 19.06
C ASN A 211 1.38 -5.41 19.62
N THR A 212 0.33 -4.99 18.92
CA THR A 212 -0.56 -3.88 19.30
C THR A 212 -2.02 -4.35 19.43
N PHE A 213 -2.24 -5.61 19.80
CA PHE A 213 -3.57 -6.14 20.03
C PHE A 213 -4.22 -5.51 21.28
N THR A 214 -5.54 -5.63 21.41
CA THR A 214 -6.25 -5.09 22.58
C THR A 214 -5.82 -5.75 23.90
N PHE A 215 -5.26 -6.94 23.84
CA PHE A 215 -4.74 -7.70 24.98
C PHE A 215 -3.21 -7.66 25.12
N SER A 216 -2.51 -6.97 24.19
CA SER A 216 -1.06 -6.76 24.29
C SER A 216 -0.76 -5.83 25.47
N GLU A 217 0.33 -6.09 26.18
CA GLU A 217 0.80 -5.20 27.21
C GLU A 217 1.21 -3.84 26.63
N PRO A 218 0.88 -2.71 27.26
CA PRO A 218 1.20 -1.38 26.70
C PRO A 218 2.68 -1.18 26.36
N GLY A 219 3.57 -1.86 27.06
CA GLY A 219 5.01 -1.84 26.80
C GLY A 219 5.41 -2.43 25.46
N GLU A 220 4.61 -3.33 24.89
CA GLU A 220 4.90 -3.95 23.59
C GLU A 220 4.87 -2.93 22.45
N ALA A 221 3.89 -2.04 22.42
CA ALA A 221 3.81 -0.97 21.45
C ALA A 221 5.02 -0.02 21.54
N SER A 222 5.45 0.31 22.75
CA SER A 222 6.66 1.11 22.96
C SER A 222 7.91 0.37 22.52
N TRP A 223 7.99 -0.93 22.81
CA TRP A 223 9.11 -1.78 22.39
C TRP A 223 9.25 -1.83 20.87
N LEU A 224 8.16 -1.93 20.12
CA LEU A 224 8.20 -1.95 18.66
C LEU A 224 8.88 -0.70 18.08
N MET A 225 8.63 0.47 18.67
CA MET A 225 9.30 1.70 18.28
C MET A 225 10.80 1.69 18.61
N TRP A 226 11.15 1.21 19.80
CA TRP A 226 12.56 1.02 20.17
C TRP A 226 13.27 0.00 19.29
N HIS A 227 12.61 -1.09 18.94
CA HIS A 227 13.13 -2.10 18.01
C HIS A 227 13.41 -1.49 16.64
N ALA A 228 12.50 -0.68 16.10
CA ALA A 228 12.70 -0.01 14.82
C ALA A 228 13.94 0.90 14.86
N VAL A 229 14.08 1.73 15.89
CA VAL A 229 15.23 2.64 16.04
C VAL A 229 16.53 1.85 16.27
N ALA A 230 16.55 0.90 17.20
CA ALA A 230 17.75 0.12 17.53
C ALA A 230 18.19 -0.79 16.37
N GLY A 231 17.24 -1.29 15.58
CA GLY A 231 17.48 -2.08 14.38
C GLY A 231 17.94 -1.25 13.18
N GLY A 232 17.98 0.09 13.30
CA GLY A 232 18.34 0.99 12.20
C GLY A 232 17.32 1.02 11.07
N TYR A 233 16.04 0.78 11.40
CA TYR A 233 14.93 0.94 10.48
C TYR A 233 14.45 2.38 10.42
N ASP A 234 13.96 2.79 9.25
CA ASP A 234 13.45 4.15 9.00
C ASP A 234 12.04 4.37 9.54
N GLY A 235 11.34 3.29 9.93
CA GLY A 235 10.00 3.37 10.49
C GLY A 235 9.38 2.01 10.80
N TYR A 236 8.21 2.08 11.40
CA TYR A 236 7.34 0.94 11.69
C TYR A 236 6.03 1.08 10.91
N LEU A 237 5.60 -0.01 10.28
CA LEU A 237 4.33 -0.08 9.56
C LEU A 237 3.34 -0.94 10.35
N ARG A 238 2.11 -0.47 10.42
CA ARG A 238 0.95 -1.29 10.75
C ARG A 238 0.02 -1.28 9.54
N TRP A 239 -0.48 -2.44 9.14
CA TRP A 239 -1.24 -2.58 7.90
C TRP A 239 -2.56 -1.81 7.87
N ALA A 240 -3.18 -1.58 9.05
CA ALA A 240 -4.43 -0.87 9.18
C ALA A 240 -4.43 0.06 10.41
N TYR A 241 -4.99 1.25 10.23
CA TYR A 241 -5.11 2.27 11.26
C TYR A 241 -6.53 2.34 11.84
N ASN A 242 -7.52 2.33 10.98
CA ASN A 242 -8.94 2.48 11.31
C ASN A 242 -9.85 1.61 10.42
N SER A 243 -9.39 0.41 10.07
CA SER A 243 -10.20 -0.59 9.36
C SER A 243 -11.18 -1.24 10.34
N TRP A 244 -12.22 -0.50 10.67
CA TRP A 244 -13.18 -0.90 11.68
C TRP A 244 -13.96 -2.14 11.26
N THR A 245 -14.27 -2.99 12.24
CA THR A 245 -15.18 -4.11 12.11
C THR A 245 -16.63 -3.61 12.06
N LYS A 246 -17.57 -4.51 11.86
CA LYS A 246 -19.00 -4.18 11.79
C LYS A 246 -19.54 -3.52 13.08
N ASP A 247 -19.01 -3.89 14.23
CA ASP A 247 -19.37 -3.34 15.54
C ASP A 247 -18.10 -3.07 16.37
N PRO A 248 -17.33 -2.02 16.00
CA PRO A 248 -15.98 -1.82 16.51
C PRO A 248 -15.92 -1.48 18.00
N LEU A 249 -17.02 -1.00 18.60
CA LEU A 249 -17.06 -0.68 20.04
C LEU A 249 -17.32 -1.91 20.92
N HIS A 250 -17.85 -3.00 20.37
CA HIS A 250 -18.15 -4.22 21.12
C HIS A 250 -17.32 -5.42 20.71
N ASP A 251 -16.90 -5.50 19.45
CA ASP A 251 -16.03 -6.58 18.96
C ASP A 251 -14.98 -6.05 17.98
N SER A 252 -13.75 -5.99 18.43
CA SER A 252 -12.61 -5.55 17.63
C SER A 252 -11.96 -6.66 16.79
N ARG A 253 -12.57 -7.86 16.74
CA ARG A 253 -12.09 -8.98 15.94
C ARG A 253 -12.66 -8.90 14.53
N PHE A 254 -11.80 -9.00 13.54
CA PHE A 254 -12.22 -9.25 12.16
C PHE A 254 -12.06 -10.74 11.84
N ARG A 255 -13.18 -11.45 11.73
CA ARG A 255 -13.20 -12.91 11.49
C ARG A 255 -12.43 -13.67 12.59
N SER A 256 -11.36 -14.39 12.21
CA SER A 256 -10.49 -15.15 13.11
C SER A 256 -9.26 -14.38 13.59
N TRP A 257 -9.12 -13.12 13.22
CA TRP A 257 -7.96 -12.32 13.59
C TRP A 257 -8.06 -11.82 15.03
N ALA A 258 -6.90 -11.56 15.61
CA ALA A 258 -6.82 -11.10 16.98
C ALA A 258 -7.56 -9.75 17.17
N ALA A 259 -8.16 -9.57 18.33
CA ALA A 259 -8.81 -8.32 18.69
C ALA A 259 -7.81 -7.15 18.66
N GLY A 260 -8.14 -6.08 17.92
CA GLY A 260 -7.26 -4.93 17.73
C GLY A 260 -6.25 -5.07 16.59
N ASP A 261 -6.29 -6.14 15.80
CA ASP A 261 -5.42 -6.27 14.64
C ASP A 261 -5.74 -5.25 13.53
N CYS A 262 -7.02 -4.95 13.33
CA CYS A 262 -7.51 -4.16 12.19
C CYS A 262 -7.53 -2.66 12.44
N TYR A 263 -7.37 -2.19 13.66
CA TYR A 263 -7.37 -0.76 13.96
C TYR A 263 -6.71 -0.42 15.29
N LEU A 264 -6.14 0.78 15.33
CA LEU A 264 -5.47 1.37 16.51
C LEU A 264 -6.30 2.46 17.17
N VAL A 265 -7.38 2.90 16.52
CA VAL A 265 -8.28 3.96 17.00
C VAL A 265 -9.72 3.52 16.84
N TYR A 266 -10.56 3.89 17.81
CA TYR A 266 -11.99 3.62 17.79
C TYR A 266 -12.76 4.76 17.11
N PRO A 267 -13.94 4.48 16.52
CA PRO A 267 -14.82 5.56 16.06
C PRO A 267 -15.28 6.40 17.25
N GLY A 268 -15.29 7.73 17.06
CA GLY A 268 -15.76 8.72 18.05
C GLY A 268 -17.20 9.15 17.80
#